data_644e6dd00638de38535678374f7127dc
#
_entry.id   644e6dd00638de38535678374f7127dc
#
_cell.length_a   1.000
_cell.length_b   1.000
_cell.length_c   1.000
_cell.angle_alpha   90.00
_cell.angle_beta   90.00
_cell.angle_gamma   90.00
#
_symmetry.space_group_name_H-M   'P 1'
#
loop_
_entity.id
_entity.type
_entity.pdbx_description
1 polymer ?
#
loop_
_entity_poly.entity_id
_entity_poly.type
_entity_poly.pdbx_seq_one_letter_code
_entity_poly.pdbx_strand_id
1 'polypeptide(L)'
;MTGVHDHTKRREDVGDGYRLTRIAFDVVSAFGCLRAQGLPGPVIVGVLAEHGYSSSSVHNQLVRMVQRNILTSERLGRVSIYRLSARILSGFMDIAGDREEPTFEGRFHSVMYSIPESARMQRDRFQYVSRMLGYRQLRPGLLLSFADHSYALSAQLPAVIEPGWCEYAMIEPADIASAKRMTSRAFDVDSATLELPPLESALAALSQDGTQPGGGHPEMPLVKFFDIYFQVARAVMTHPILPSELVGSDQPALRFRNLMDRCNLEYYLRFDQQILECAGSSSSFDLIEWLPNS
;
A
#
# COMPACT_ATOMS: atom_id res chain seq x y z
N MET A 1 -32.00 5.01 -32.92
CA MET A 1 -31.35 4.03 -32.02
C MET A 1 -29.86 4.28 -32.08
N THR A 2 -29.36 5.15 -31.23
CA THR A 2 -27.98 5.60 -31.16
C THR A 2 -27.36 5.02 -29.89
N GLY A 3 -26.42 4.08 -30.09
CA GLY A 3 -25.68 3.45 -29.01
C GLY A 3 -24.71 4.44 -28.35
N VAL A 4 -24.96 4.70 -27.08
CA VAL A 4 -24.03 5.41 -26.19
C VAL A 4 -22.92 4.41 -25.83
N HIS A 5 -21.75 4.57 -26.42
CA HIS A 5 -20.55 3.83 -26.02
C HIS A 5 -20.08 4.32 -24.66
N ASP A 6 -20.11 3.43 -23.72
CA ASP A 6 -19.57 3.54 -22.35
C ASP A 6 -18.05 3.77 -22.40
N HIS A 7 -17.64 5.02 -22.26
CA HIS A 7 -16.23 5.44 -22.19
C HIS A 7 -15.59 5.33 -20.79
N THR A 8 -16.31 4.81 -19.80
CA THR A 8 -15.86 4.79 -18.39
C THR A 8 -14.94 3.61 -18.06
N LYS A 9 -14.92 2.55 -18.88
CA LYS A 9 -14.15 1.32 -18.58
C LYS A 9 -12.68 1.29 -19.04
N ARG A 10 -12.17 2.32 -19.72
CA ARG A 10 -10.81 2.31 -20.31
C ARG A 10 -9.75 3.13 -19.55
N ARG A 11 -10.10 3.78 -18.43
CA ARG A 11 -9.12 4.57 -17.67
C ARG A 11 -8.45 3.84 -16.49
N GLU A 12 -8.93 2.67 -16.11
CA GLU A 12 -8.41 1.93 -14.93
C GLU A 12 -7.21 1.01 -15.23
N ASP A 13 -6.95 0.65 -16.50
CA ASP A 13 -6.03 -0.45 -16.84
C ASP A 13 -4.55 -0.06 -17.02
N VAL A 14 -4.18 1.21 -16.97
CA VAL A 14 -2.84 1.67 -17.41
C VAL A 14 -1.84 1.85 -16.28
N GLY A 15 -2.29 1.92 -15.03
CA GLY A 15 -1.44 2.08 -13.83
C GLY A 15 -1.26 0.81 -13.00
N ASP A 16 -1.88 -0.29 -13.37
CA ASP A 16 -2.07 -1.47 -12.50
C ASP A 16 -0.84 -2.41 -12.43
N GLY A 17 0.15 -2.24 -13.29
CA GLY A 17 1.34 -3.10 -13.35
C GLY A 17 2.18 -3.10 -12.06
N TYR A 18 2.06 -2.08 -11.21
CA TYR A 18 2.87 -1.90 -10.01
C TYR A 18 2.07 -1.81 -8.70
N ARG A 19 0.74 -1.76 -8.77
CA ARG A 19 -0.10 -1.79 -7.55
C ARG A 19 -0.15 -3.19 -6.98
N LEU A 20 -0.11 -3.30 -5.65
CA LEU A 20 -0.45 -4.55 -4.98
C LEU A 20 -1.94 -4.83 -5.23
N THR A 21 -2.22 -5.95 -5.89
CA THR A 21 -3.60 -6.46 -5.98
C THR A 21 -4.07 -6.91 -4.60
N ARG A 22 -5.38 -7.04 -4.41
CA ARG A 22 -5.95 -7.51 -3.16
C ARG A 22 -5.27 -8.82 -2.68
N ILE A 23 -5.20 -9.83 -3.53
CA ILE A 23 -4.56 -11.10 -3.18
C ILE A 23 -3.05 -10.96 -2.87
N ALA A 24 -2.33 -10.03 -3.53
CA ALA A 24 -0.94 -9.77 -3.20
C ALA A 24 -0.79 -9.13 -1.82
N PHE A 25 -1.69 -8.23 -1.47
CA PHE A 25 -1.75 -7.62 -0.15
C PHE A 25 -2.04 -8.67 0.93
N ASP A 26 -2.99 -9.56 0.71
CA ASP A 26 -3.34 -10.61 1.66
C ASP A 26 -2.19 -11.62 1.84
N VAL A 27 -1.44 -11.94 0.77
CA VAL A 27 -0.19 -12.72 0.88
C VAL A 27 0.81 -12.02 1.79
N VAL A 28 1.04 -10.72 1.60
CA VAL A 28 1.99 -9.97 2.43
C VAL A 28 1.50 -9.88 3.88
N SER A 29 0.20 -9.66 4.08
CA SER A 29 -0.41 -9.61 5.41
C SER A 29 -0.20 -10.92 6.17
N ALA A 30 -0.24 -12.09 5.51
CA ALA A 30 0.01 -13.37 6.14
C ALA A 30 1.39 -13.45 6.81
N PHE A 31 2.42 -12.81 6.24
CA PHE A 31 3.74 -12.73 6.89
C PHE A 31 3.70 -11.92 8.18
N GLY A 32 3.03 -10.76 8.17
CA GLY A 32 2.88 -9.92 9.36
C GLY A 32 2.10 -10.63 10.46
N CYS A 33 1.01 -11.29 10.10
CA CYS A 33 0.13 -12.00 11.01
C CYS A 33 0.82 -13.17 11.71
N LEU A 34 1.58 -13.95 10.98
CA LEU A 34 2.34 -15.07 11.49
C LEU A 34 3.69 -14.64 12.08
N ARG A 35 4.04 -13.35 12.01
CA ARG A 35 5.36 -12.84 12.41
C ARG A 35 6.49 -13.68 11.82
N ALA A 36 6.39 -13.97 10.53
CA ALA A 36 7.29 -14.87 9.84
C ALA A 36 8.22 -14.12 8.88
N GLN A 37 9.48 -14.53 8.84
CA GLN A 37 10.44 -14.11 7.82
C GLN A 37 10.24 -14.90 6.53
N GLY A 38 9.90 -16.20 6.66
CA GLY A 38 9.67 -17.10 5.56
C GLY A 38 8.45 -17.98 5.78
N LEU A 39 7.62 -18.09 4.75
CA LEU A 39 6.41 -18.91 4.76
C LEU A 39 6.46 -19.99 3.66
N PRO A 40 6.19 -21.26 4.02
CA PRO A 40 5.98 -22.32 3.04
C PRO A 40 4.75 -22.03 2.16
N GLY A 41 4.84 -22.37 0.87
CA GLY A 41 3.71 -22.19 -0.05
C GLY A 41 2.41 -22.85 0.40
N PRO A 42 2.41 -24.10 0.91
CA PRO A 42 1.20 -24.73 1.45
C PRO A 42 0.58 -23.97 2.63
N VAL A 43 1.38 -23.35 3.50
CA VAL A 43 0.90 -22.51 4.60
C VAL A 43 0.20 -21.26 4.06
N ILE A 44 0.83 -20.56 3.10
CA ILE A 44 0.21 -19.38 2.47
C ILE A 44 -1.13 -19.75 1.81
N VAL A 45 -1.16 -20.89 1.11
CA VAL A 45 -2.40 -21.39 0.47
C VAL A 45 -3.47 -21.67 1.52
N GLY A 46 -3.13 -22.33 2.63
CA GLY A 46 -4.07 -22.61 3.72
C GLY A 46 -4.66 -21.35 4.32
N VAL A 47 -3.82 -20.38 4.70
CA VAL A 47 -4.26 -19.10 5.27
C VAL A 47 -5.14 -18.34 4.27
N LEU A 48 -4.76 -18.28 3.00
CA LEU A 48 -5.54 -17.53 2.01
C LEU A 48 -6.83 -18.25 1.57
N ALA A 49 -6.95 -19.56 1.80
CA ALA A 49 -8.22 -20.26 1.58
C ALA A 49 -9.33 -19.71 2.49
N GLU A 50 -9.00 -19.32 3.72
CA GLU A 50 -9.93 -18.64 4.65
C GLU A 50 -10.36 -17.27 4.16
N HIS A 51 -9.54 -16.63 3.30
CA HIS A 51 -9.88 -15.38 2.60
C HIS A 51 -10.71 -15.62 1.33
N GLY A 52 -11.09 -16.89 1.04
CA GLY A 52 -11.90 -17.26 -0.11
C GLY A 52 -11.14 -17.45 -1.42
N TYR A 53 -9.80 -17.52 -1.40
CA TYR A 53 -9.01 -17.74 -2.60
C TYR A 53 -8.81 -19.22 -2.92
N SER A 54 -8.91 -19.57 -4.21
CA SER A 54 -8.52 -20.91 -4.66
C SER A 54 -7.01 -21.11 -4.62
N SER A 55 -6.54 -22.34 -4.38
CA SER A 55 -5.12 -22.69 -4.41
C SER A 55 -4.44 -22.27 -5.71
N SER A 56 -5.10 -22.41 -6.87
CA SER A 56 -4.55 -21.98 -8.16
C SER A 56 -4.36 -20.48 -8.26
N SER A 57 -5.30 -19.68 -7.73
CA SER A 57 -5.19 -18.23 -7.67
C SER A 57 -4.00 -17.80 -6.81
N VAL A 58 -3.81 -18.42 -5.64
CA VAL A 58 -2.68 -18.14 -4.74
C VAL A 58 -1.36 -18.50 -5.41
N HIS A 59 -1.23 -19.70 -5.99
CA HIS A 59 0.00 -20.11 -6.67
C HIS A 59 0.37 -19.17 -7.83
N ASN A 60 -0.58 -18.82 -8.68
CA ASN A 60 -0.36 -17.88 -9.76
C ASN A 60 0.09 -16.50 -9.24
N GLN A 61 -0.47 -16.06 -8.11
CA GLN A 61 -0.08 -14.80 -7.50
C GLN A 61 1.33 -14.87 -6.91
N LEU A 62 1.71 -15.95 -6.23
CA LEU A 62 3.06 -16.14 -5.71
C LEU A 62 4.11 -16.09 -6.81
N VAL A 63 3.87 -16.77 -7.95
CA VAL A 63 4.75 -16.70 -9.13
C VAL A 63 4.90 -15.25 -9.62
N ARG A 64 3.80 -14.51 -9.77
CA ARG A 64 3.84 -13.10 -10.20
C ARG A 64 4.59 -12.22 -9.20
N MET A 65 4.43 -12.47 -7.89
CA MET A 65 5.12 -11.69 -6.85
C MET A 65 6.63 -11.94 -6.88
N VAL A 66 7.06 -13.16 -7.13
CA VAL A 66 8.49 -13.48 -7.33
C VAL A 66 9.04 -12.80 -8.59
N GLN A 67 8.32 -12.87 -9.72
CA GLN A 67 8.71 -12.18 -10.96
C GLN A 67 8.83 -10.66 -10.82
N ARG A 68 8.05 -10.08 -9.89
CA ARG A 68 8.05 -8.63 -9.60
C ARG A 68 9.00 -8.23 -8.48
N ASN A 69 9.81 -9.15 -7.95
CA ASN A 69 10.70 -8.93 -6.81
C ASN A 69 9.96 -8.39 -5.55
N ILE A 70 8.70 -8.80 -5.36
CA ILE A 70 7.95 -8.58 -4.12
C ILE A 70 8.31 -9.67 -3.12
N LEU A 71 8.42 -10.91 -3.61
CA LEU A 71 8.89 -12.07 -2.88
C LEU A 71 10.19 -12.60 -3.47
N THR A 72 10.98 -13.25 -2.64
CA THR A 72 11.99 -14.22 -3.06
C THR A 72 11.48 -15.61 -2.75
N SER A 73 11.96 -16.63 -3.44
CA SER A 73 11.60 -18.02 -3.15
C SER A 73 12.83 -18.92 -3.18
N GLU A 74 12.88 -19.83 -2.23
CA GLU A 74 13.90 -20.88 -2.13
C GLU A 74 13.21 -22.23 -2.03
N ARG A 75 13.75 -23.26 -2.70
CA ARG A 75 13.17 -24.59 -2.69
C ARG A 75 13.83 -25.46 -1.62
N LEU A 76 13.01 -25.93 -0.68
CA LEU A 76 13.42 -26.87 0.36
C LEU A 76 12.70 -28.21 0.12
N GLY A 77 13.40 -29.16 -0.52
CA GLY A 77 12.80 -30.42 -0.93
C GLY A 77 11.67 -30.24 -1.95
N ARG A 78 10.44 -30.60 -1.54
CA ARG A 78 9.23 -30.45 -2.37
C ARG A 78 8.49 -29.15 -2.15
N VAL A 79 8.89 -28.36 -1.15
CA VAL A 79 8.19 -27.14 -0.72
C VAL A 79 9.00 -25.92 -1.12
N SER A 80 8.36 -24.86 -1.59
CA SER A 80 8.97 -23.55 -1.77
C SER A 80 8.72 -22.70 -0.54
N ILE A 81 9.79 -22.12 0.00
CA ILE A 81 9.72 -21.10 1.07
C ILE A 81 9.79 -19.74 0.41
N TYR A 82 8.83 -18.87 0.75
CA TYR A 82 8.74 -17.52 0.26
C TYR A 82 9.13 -16.54 1.36
N ARG A 83 9.86 -15.47 0.99
CA ARG A 83 10.25 -14.38 1.91
C ARG A 83 9.94 -13.04 1.27
N LEU A 84 9.56 -12.06 2.06
CA LEU A 84 9.38 -10.69 1.59
C LEU A 84 10.73 -10.13 1.14
N SER A 85 10.77 -9.45 0.00
CA SER A 85 11.98 -8.77 -0.43
C SER A 85 12.29 -7.58 0.48
N ALA A 86 13.59 -7.22 0.63
CA ALA A 86 14.02 -6.09 1.45
C ALA A 86 13.29 -4.78 1.10
N ARG A 87 12.98 -4.58 -0.18
CA ARG A 87 12.23 -3.43 -0.66
C ARG A 87 10.80 -3.36 -0.11
N ILE A 88 10.13 -4.51 0.02
CA ILE A 88 8.78 -4.56 0.57
C ILE A 88 8.81 -4.38 2.08
N LEU A 89 9.77 -5.01 2.76
CA LEU A 89 9.98 -4.84 4.19
C LEU A 89 10.21 -3.37 4.57
N SER A 90 11.06 -2.65 3.83
CA SER A 90 11.27 -1.21 4.08
C SER A 90 9.97 -0.41 3.89
N GLY A 91 9.19 -0.69 2.85
CA GLY A 91 7.90 -0.03 2.62
C GLY A 91 6.88 -0.30 3.72
N PHE A 92 6.88 -1.50 4.31
CA PHE A 92 6.02 -1.82 5.47
C PHE A 92 6.47 -1.11 6.73
N MET A 93 7.76 -1.06 7.00
CA MET A 93 8.33 -0.30 8.12
C MET A 93 8.00 1.19 7.99
N ASP A 94 7.98 1.71 6.77
CA ASP A 94 7.56 3.08 6.49
C ASP A 94 6.07 3.34 6.76
N ILE A 95 5.21 2.33 6.58
CA ILE A 95 3.77 2.42 6.88
C ILE A 95 3.53 2.26 8.38
N ALA A 96 4.26 1.35 9.03
CA ALA A 96 4.13 1.05 10.45
C ALA A 96 4.87 2.04 11.37
N GLY A 97 5.87 2.77 10.85
CA GLY A 97 6.67 3.71 11.64
C GLY A 97 5.94 5.02 11.94
N ASP A 98 6.27 5.62 13.09
CA ASP A 98 5.93 7.01 13.38
C ASP A 98 6.67 7.91 12.38
N ARG A 99 5.95 8.34 11.35
CA ARG A 99 6.45 9.39 10.49
C ARG A 99 6.15 10.72 11.16
N GLU A 100 7.20 11.45 11.44
CA GLU A 100 7.06 12.86 11.82
C GLU A 100 6.30 13.60 10.72
N GLU A 101 5.45 14.52 11.14
CA GLU A 101 4.76 15.41 10.21
C GLU A 101 5.79 16.23 9.45
N PRO A 102 5.77 16.24 8.11
CA PRO A 102 6.72 17.03 7.34
C PRO A 102 6.50 18.52 7.60
N THR A 103 7.57 19.30 7.64
CA THR A 103 7.52 20.75 7.75
C THR A 103 7.58 21.38 6.37
N PHE A 104 6.82 22.47 6.15
CA PHE A 104 6.91 23.23 4.91
C PHE A 104 7.94 24.35 5.04
N GLU A 105 9.10 24.19 4.41
CA GLU A 105 10.21 25.16 4.44
C GLU A 105 10.06 26.33 3.45
N GLY A 106 8.85 26.66 3.04
CA GLY A 106 8.58 27.72 2.06
C GLY A 106 8.75 27.30 0.60
N ARG A 107 9.18 26.08 0.34
CA ARG A 107 9.47 25.56 -1.01
C ARG A 107 9.12 24.08 -1.14
N PHE A 108 8.87 23.65 -2.38
CA PHE A 108 8.70 22.26 -2.74
C PHE A 108 9.94 21.75 -3.49
N HIS A 109 10.38 20.55 -3.17
CA HIS A 109 11.26 19.79 -4.04
C HIS A 109 10.45 19.28 -5.23
N SER A 110 10.95 19.44 -6.43
CA SER A 110 10.18 19.15 -7.63
C SER A 110 10.98 18.35 -8.65
N VAL A 111 10.26 17.60 -9.47
CA VAL A 111 10.80 16.93 -10.66
C VAL A 111 9.99 17.37 -11.86
N MET A 112 10.63 18.05 -12.79
CA MET A 112 10.11 18.30 -14.13
C MET A 112 10.50 17.14 -15.03
N TYR A 113 9.55 16.54 -15.73
CA TYR A 113 9.85 15.40 -16.60
C TYR A 113 9.08 15.45 -17.91
N SER A 114 9.73 14.95 -18.96
CA SER A 114 9.15 14.82 -20.29
C SER A 114 9.56 13.48 -20.89
N ILE A 115 8.82 12.42 -20.57
CA ILE A 115 9.08 11.07 -21.06
C ILE A 115 8.15 10.79 -22.25
N PRO A 116 8.69 10.51 -23.45
CA PRO A 116 7.89 10.35 -24.66
C PRO A 116 6.96 9.13 -24.59
N GLU A 117 5.87 9.16 -25.37
CA GLU A 117 4.89 8.07 -25.41
C GLU A 117 5.51 6.74 -25.88
N SER A 118 6.54 6.79 -26.73
CA SER A 118 7.30 5.61 -27.15
C SER A 118 7.99 4.89 -25.97
N ALA A 119 8.23 5.60 -24.86
CA ALA A 119 8.83 5.10 -23.63
C ALA A 119 7.80 4.96 -22.49
N ARG A 120 6.56 4.55 -22.80
CA ARG A 120 5.45 4.46 -21.82
C ARG A 120 5.77 3.61 -20.62
N MET A 121 6.39 2.44 -20.79
CA MET A 121 6.75 1.57 -19.65
C MET A 121 7.73 2.25 -18.70
N GLN A 122 8.69 3.01 -19.22
CA GLN A 122 9.64 3.79 -18.43
C GLN A 122 8.90 4.90 -17.67
N ARG A 123 7.97 5.59 -18.33
CA ARG A 123 7.15 6.62 -17.70
C ARG A 123 6.29 6.06 -16.57
N ASP A 124 5.63 4.94 -16.79
CA ASP A 124 4.78 4.31 -15.77
C ASP A 124 5.62 3.86 -14.57
N ARG A 125 6.80 3.29 -14.81
CA ARG A 125 7.76 2.94 -13.75
C ARG A 125 8.27 4.19 -13.01
N PHE A 126 8.62 5.24 -13.72
CA PHE A 126 9.05 6.50 -13.15
C PHE A 126 7.98 7.08 -12.22
N GLN A 127 6.74 7.20 -12.69
CA GLN A 127 5.63 7.70 -11.90
C GLN A 127 5.35 6.85 -10.65
N TYR A 128 5.45 5.53 -10.77
CA TYR A 128 5.31 4.63 -9.63
C TYR A 128 6.40 4.85 -8.58
N VAL A 129 7.68 4.83 -8.99
CA VAL A 129 8.82 5.04 -8.08
C VAL A 129 8.75 6.42 -7.43
N SER A 130 8.46 7.46 -8.20
CA SER A 130 8.30 8.82 -7.69
C SER A 130 7.21 8.90 -6.62
N ARG A 131 6.06 8.23 -6.85
CA ARG A 131 4.98 8.19 -5.86
C ARG A 131 5.37 7.48 -4.58
N MET A 132 6.11 6.36 -4.67
CA MET A 132 6.61 5.62 -3.51
C MET A 132 7.61 6.44 -2.69
N LEU A 133 8.34 7.35 -3.33
CA LEU A 133 9.27 8.28 -2.68
C LEU A 133 8.60 9.58 -2.18
N GLY A 134 7.28 9.69 -2.24
CA GLY A 134 6.56 10.84 -1.69
C GLY A 134 6.29 11.96 -2.68
N TYR A 135 6.75 11.85 -3.94
CA TYR A 135 6.37 12.82 -4.97
C TYR A 135 4.91 12.66 -5.39
N ARG A 136 4.24 13.78 -5.67
CA ARG A 136 2.86 13.82 -6.18
C ARG A 136 2.76 14.75 -7.38
N GLN A 137 1.89 14.40 -8.30
CA GLN A 137 1.74 15.14 -9.56
C GLN A 137 0.90 16.38 -9.37
N LEU A 138 1.52 17.57 -9.53
CA LEU A 138 0.79 18.84 -9.57
C LEU A 138 0.07 19.02 -10.91
N ARG A 139 0.75 18.66 -12.01
CA ARG A 139 0.26 18.68 -13.40
C ARG A 139 1.12 17.75 -14.25
N PRO A 140 0.69 17.36 -15.47
CA PRO A 140 1.52 16.58 -16.39
C PRO A 140 2.91 17.18 -16.53
N GLY A 141 3.94 16.35 -16.31
CA GLY A 141 5.34 16.76 -16.40
C GLY A 141 5.91 17.44 -15.14
N LEU A 142 5.13 17.58 -14.05
CA LEU A 142 5.61 18.23 -12.84
C LEU A 142 5.14 17.50 -11.58
N LEU A 143 6.11 17.03 -10.80
CA LEU A 143 5.90 16.40 -9.51
C LEU A 143 6.40 17.31 -8.38
N LEU A 144 5.76 17.23 -7.21
CA LEU A 144 6.13 17.94 -5.98
C LEU A 144 6.35 16.95 -4.83
N SER A 145 7.28 17.29 -3.94
CA SER A 145 7.52 16.64 -2.64
C SER A 145 7.88 17.68 -1.59
N PHE A 146 7.64 17.38 -0.31
CA PHE A 146 8.07 18.19 0.83
C PHE A 146 9.53 17.90 1.23
N ALA A 147 10.08 16.77 0.83
CA ALA A 147 11.45 16.39 1.11
C ALA A 147 12.23 16.11 -0.17
N ASP A 148 13.56 16.25 -0.09
CA ASP A 148 14.45 15.91 -1.19
C ASP A 148 14.66 14.40 -1.29
N HIS A 149 14.07 13.81 -2.31
CA HIS A 149 14.24 12.41 -2.68
C HIS A 149 14.97 12.23 -4.03
N SER A 150 15.62 13.27 -4.54
CA SER A 150 16.26 13.27 -5.86
C SER A 150 17.32 12.17 -5.98
N TYR A 151 18.15 11.99 -4.96
CA TYR A 151 19.16 10.93 -4.94
C TYR A 151 18.52 9.53 -4.96
N ALA A 152 17.52 9.30 -4.11
CA ALA A 152 16.82 8.01 -4.03
C ALA A 152 16.07 7.70 -5.34
N LEU A 153 15.46 8.72 -5.96
CA LEU A 153 14.78 8.58 -7.25
C LEU A 153 15.79 8.24 -8.35
N SER A 154 16.91 8.96 -8.43
CA SER A 154 17.98 8.71 -9.40
C SER A 154 18.58 7.31 -9.23
N ALA A 155 18.83 6.87 -8.00
CA ALA A 155 19.40 5.56 -7.71
C ALA A 155 18.47 4.39 -8.13
N GLN A 156 17.16 4.58 -8.12
CA GLN A 156 16.19 3.56 -8.51
C GLN A 156 15.89 3.53 -10.02
N LEU A 157 16.35 4.52 -10.78
CA LEU A 157 16.02 4.69 -12.19
C LEU A 157 17.23 4.68 -13.15
N PRO A 158 18.43 4.18 -12.79
CA PRO A 158 19.67 4.47 -13.53
C PRO A 158 19.70 3.93 -14.97
N ALA A 159 18.85 2.98 -15.33
CA ALA A 159 18.84 2.37 -16.67
C ALA A 159 17.55 2.65 -17.47
N VAL A 160 16.67 3.47 -16.93
CA VAL A 160 15.28 3.57 -17.43
C VAL A 160 14.96 4.96 -17.95
N ILE A 161 15.67 5.99 -17.47
CA ILE A 161 15.42 7.38 -17.81
C ILE A 161 16.63 7.92 -18.55
N GLU A 162 16.43 8.35 -19.79
CA GLU A 162 17.48 8.99 -20.57
C GLU A 162 17.85 10.36 -19.97
N PRO A 163 19.14 10.76 -20.03
CA PRO A 163 19.54 12.10 -19.63
C PRO A 163 18.70 13.16 -20.35
N GLY A 164 18.22 14.17 -19.59
CA GLY A 164 17.36 15.24 -20.12
C GLY A 164 15.86 14.95 -20.09
N TRP A 165 15.42 13.76 -19.69
CA TRP A 165 13.99 13.52 -19.47
C TRP A 165 13.49 13.98 -18.11
N CYS A 166 14.37 14.14 -17.13
CA CYS A 166 14.06 14.58 -15.79
C CYS A 166 15.02 15.64 -15.31
N GLU A 167 14.47 16.71 -14.75
CA GLU A 167 15.22 17.81 -14.12
C GLU A 167 14.70 18.02 -12.70
N TYR A 168 15.62 18.16 -11.77
CA TYR A 168 15.30 18.47 -10.38
C TYR A 168 15.34 19.96 -10.14
N ALA A 169 14.34 20.48 -9.47
CA ALA A 169 14.25 21.91 -9.16
C ALA A 169 13.56 22.11 -7.80
N MET A 170 13.68 23.31 -7.26
CA MET A 170 12.87 23.78 -6.14
C MET A 170 11.85 24.80 -6.66
N ILE A 171 10.62 24.69 -6.16
CA ILE A 171 9.54 25.63 -6.48
C ILE A 171 9.18 26.38 -5.20
N GLU A 172 9.40 27.67 -5.21
CA GLU A 172 8.98 28.59 -4.18
C GLU A 172 7.63 29.22 -4.59
N PRO A 173 6.53 28.92 -3.88
CA PRO A 173 5.24 29.58 -4.14
C PRO A 173 5.31 31.05 -3.84
N ALA A 174 4.53 31.87 -4.56
CA ALA A 174 4.50 33.31 -4.37
C ALA A 174 4.01 33.71 -2.96
N ASP A 175 3.16 32.88 -2.36
CA ASP A 175 2.59 33.07 -1.03
C ASP A 175 2.07 31.75 -0.47
N ILE A 176 1.69 31.77 0.84
CA ILE A 176 1.14 30.59 1.53
C ILE A 176 -0.18 30.12 0.90
N ALA A 177 -0.99 31.00 0.36
CA ALA A 177 -2.25 30.62 -0.29
C ALA A 177 -1.99 29.84 -1.59
N SER A 178 -0.96 30.21 -2.32
CA SER A 178 -0.48 29.48 -3.49
C SER A 178 0.08 28.11 -3.09
N ALA A 179 0.88 28.04 -2.02
CA ALA A 179 1.38 26.78 -1.46
C ALA A 179 0.23 25.84 -1.11
N LYS A 180 -0.80 26.32 -0.41
CA LYS A 180 -2.00 25.54 -0.05
C LYS A 180 -2.73 24.99 -1.28
N ARG A 181 -2.94 25.83 -2.32
CA ARG A 181 -3.57 25.38 -3.56
C ARG A 181 -2.75 24.32 -4.31
N MET A 182 -1.41 24.48 -4.34
CA MET A 182 -0.51 23.50 -4.97
C MET A 182 -0.55 22.17 -4.19
N THR A 183 -0.53 22.22 -2.87
CA THR A 183 -0.62 21.04 -1.99
C THR A 183 -1.94 20.31 -2.19
N SER A 184 -3.07 21.00 -2.07
CA SER A 184 -4.41 20.39 -2.24
C SER A 184 -4.52 19.69 -3.62
N ARG A 185 -4.04 20.35 -4.66
CA ARG A 185 -4.10 19.80 -6.02
C ARG A 185 -3.14 18.61 -6.24
N ALA A 186 -1.91 18.69 -5.75
CA ALA A 186 -0.91 17.64 -5.98
C ALA A 186 -1.20 16.39 -5.15
N PHE A 187 -1.66 16.57 -3.91
CA PHE A 187 -1.85 15.48 -2.93
C PHE A 187 -3.31 15.04 -2.78
N ASP A 188 -4.22 15.60 -3.57
CA ASP A 188 -5.63 15.20 -3.65
C ASP A 188 -6.32 15.13 -2.27
N VAL A 189 -6.19 16.21 -1.50
CA VAL A 189 -6.70 16.32 -0.13
C VAL A 189 -8.22 16.14 -0.05
N ASP A 190 -8.92 16.61 -1.08
CA ASP A 190 -10.39 16.53 -1.15
C ASP A 190 -10.85 15.05 -1.29
N SER A 191 -10.17 14.24 -2.09
CA SER A 191 -10.46 12.80 -2.20
C SER A 191 -10.25 12.08 -0.88
N ALA A 192 -9.19 12.40 -0.13
CA ALA A 192 -8.95 11.84 1.19
C ALA A 192 -10.11 12.10 2.15
N THR A 193 -10.66 13.32 2.13
CA THR A 193 -11.82 13.70 2.97
C THR A 193 -13.08 12.90 2.60
N LEU A 194 -13.27 12.57 1.32
CA LEU A 194 -14.43 11.80 0.86
C LEU A 194 -14.28 10.29 1.13
N GLU A 195 -13.06 9.74 1.06
CA GLU A 195 -12.80 8.31 1.25
C GLU A 195 -12.89 7.88 2.73
N LEU A 196 -12.57 8.75 3.67
CA LEU A 196 -12.46 8.42 5.09
C LEU A 196 -13.78 7.98 5.75
N PRO A 197 -14.92 8.73 5.64
CA PRO A 197 -16.13 8.40 6.37
C PRO A 197 -16.73 7.02 6.07
N PRO A 198 -16.75 6.52 4.83
CA PRO A 198 -17.21 5.16 4.54
C PRO A 198 -16.37 4.09 5.25
N LEU A 199 -15.04 4.26 5.32
CA LEU A 199 -14.16 3.30 5.98
C LEU A 199 -14.32 3.33 7.50
N GLU A 200 -14.45 4.52 8.10
CA GLU A 200 -14.76 4.66 9.53
C GLU A 200 -16.09 3.98 9.89
N SER A 201 -17.11 4.18 9.08
CA SER A 201 -18.43 3.58 9.27
C SER A 201 -18.38 2.05 9.13
N ALA A 202 -17.65 1.56 8.13
CA ALA A 202 -17.50 0.12 7.92
C ALA A 202 -16.76 -0.56 9.08
N LEU A 203 -15.68 0.04 9.61
CA LEU A 203 -14.96 -0.49 10.77
C LEU A 203 -15.83 -0.43 12.04
N ALA A 204 -16.56 0.67 12.25
CA ALA A 204 -17.46 0.81 13.40
C ALA A 204 -18.59 -0.25 13.39
N ALA A 205 -19.14 -0.57 12.21
CA ALA A 205 -20.13 -1.63 12.06
C ALA A 205 -19.57 -2.99 12.44
N LEU A 206 -18.33 -3.30 12.04
CA LEU A 206 -17.67 -4.55 12.43
C LEU A 206 -17.42 -4.64 13.96
N SER A 207 -17.08 -3.53 14.60
CA SER A 207 -16.82 -3.51 16.05
C SER A 207 -18.12 -3.70 16.87
N GLN A 208 -19.26 -3.24 16.36
CA GLN A 208 -20.56 -3.36 17.03
C GLN A 208 -21.15 -4.78 16.98
N ASP A 209 -20.93 -5.51 15.90
CA ASP A 209 -21.37 -6.91 15.77
C ASP A 209 -20.72 -7.84 16.82
N GLY A 210 -19.66 -7.39 17.48
CA GLY A 210 -18.90 -8.13 18.51
C GLY A 210 -19.32 -7.94 19.97
N THR A 211 -20.26 -7.04 20.26
CA THR A 211 -20.63 -6.67 21.64
C THR A 211 -21.98 -7.22 22.10
N GLN A 212 -22.26 -8.50 21.94
CA GLN A 212 -23.38 -9.11 22.66
C GLN A 212 -22.91 -9.53 24.07
N PRO A 213 -23.57 -9.09 25.14
CA PRO A 213 -23.28 -9.57 26.49
C PRO A 213 -23.76 -11.02 26.63
N GLY A 214 -22.84 -11.94 26.72
CA GLY A 214 -23.22 -13.31 27.07
C GLY A 214 -22.56 -14.44 26.30
N GLY A 215 -21.42 -14.25 25.73
CA GLY A 215 -20.60 -15.36 25.24
C GLY A 215 -20.52 -15.48 23.74
N GLY A 216 -19.36 -15.67 23.25
CA GLY A 216 -19.01 -15.93 21.86
C GLY A 216 -19.03 -14.64 21.03
N HIS A 217 -17.85 -14.16 20.70
CA HIS A 217 -17.77 -13.15 19.63
C HIS A 217 -18.44 -13.73 18.38
N PRO A 218 -19.43 -13.04 17.77
CA PRO A 218 -19.94 -13.48 16.48
C PRO A 218 -18.73 -13.61 15.57
N GLU A 219 -18.63 -14.74 14.90
CA GLU A 219 -17.56 -15.01 13.93
C GLU A 219 -17.64 -13.94 12.84
N MET A 220 -16.84 -12.89 13.01
CA MET A 220 -16.68 -11.93 11.93
C MET A 220 -15.99 -12.68 10.80
N PRO A 221 -16.60 -12.74 9.61
CA PRO A 221 -15.94 -13.37 8.48
C PRO A 221 -14.61 -12.66 8.22
N LEU A 222 -13.52 -13.39 8.31
CA LEU A 222 -12.16 -12.91 8.05
C LEU A 222 -12.09 -12.11 6.73
N VAL A 223 -12.84 -12.56 5.71
CA VAL A 223 -12.97 -11.89 4.41
C VAL A 223 -13.45 -10.44 4.54
N LYS A 224 -14.49 -10.17 5.34
CA LYS A 224 -15.01 -8.80 5.52
C LYS A 224 -14.00 -7.89 6.21
N PHE A 225 -13.32 -8.41 7.22
CA PHE A 225 -12.28 -7.64 7.89
C PHE A 225 -11.14 -7.29 6.93
N PHE A 226 -10.63 -8.26 6.18
CA PHE A 226 -9.56 -8.03 5.22
C PHE A 226 -9.96 -7.11 4.08
N ASP A 227 -11.26 -7.06 3.72
CA ASP A 227 -11.76 -6.08 2.74
C ASP A 227 -11.59 -4.64 3.24
N ILE A 228 -11.94 -4.38 4.49
CA ILE A 228 -11.78 -3.06 5.10
C ILE A 228 -10.29 -2.75 5.31
N TYR A 229 -9.56 -3.71 5.88
CA TYR A 229 -8.12 -3.58 6.10
C TYR A 229 -7.35 -3.20 4.84
N PHE A 230 -7.63 -3.87 3.73
CA PHE A 230 -7.03 -3.54 2.45
C PHE A 230 -7.35 -2.13 1.99
N GLN A 231 -8.61 -1.70 2.11
CA GLN A 231 -9.02 -0.36 1.72
C GLN A 231 -8.35 0.71 2.59
N VAL A 232 -8.29 0.50 3.89
CA VAL A 232 -7.61 1.40 4.85
C VAL A 232 -6.11 1.47 4.55
N ALA A 233 -5.43 0.33 4.37
CA ALA A 233 -4.02 0.30 4.03
C ALA A 233 -3.73 1.02 2.70
N ARG A 234 -4.60 0.83 1.70
CA ARG A 234 -4.51 1.55 0.44
C ARG A 234 -4.66 3.06 0.63
N ALA A 235 -5.61 3.50 1.44
CA ALA A 235 -5.83 4.91 1.74
C ALA A 235 -4.60 5.52 2.44
N VAL A 236 -4.04 4.85 3.45
CA VAL A 236 -2.80 5.28 4.13
C VAL A 236 -1.63 5.45 3.15
N MET A 237 -1.47 4.50 2.21
CA MET A 237 -0.40 4.60 1.20
C MET A 237 -0.65 5.69 0.16
N THR A 238 -1.92 6.00 -0.13
CA THR A 238 -2.30 6.98 -1.15
C THR A 238 -2.24 8.40 -0.61
N HIS A 239 -2.64 8.60 0.63
CA HIS A 239 -2.77 9.90 1.28
C HIS A 239 -1.69 10.07 2.37
N PRO A 240 -0.54 10.67 2.04
CA PRO A 240 0.53 10.90 3.01
C PRO A 240 0.14 11.97 4.03
N ILE A 241 0.81 11.95 5.18
CA ILE A 241 0.75 13.06 6.14
C ILE A 241 1.40 14.28 5.48
N LEU A 242 0.75 15.43 5.59
CA LEU A 242 1.14 16.69 4.98
C LEU A 242 1.45 17.73 6.07
N PRO A 243 2.22 18.80 5.77
CA PRO A 243 2.44 19.90 6.72
C PRO A 243 1.13 20.53 7.18
N SER A 244 0.88 20.59 8.49
CA SER A 244 -0.36 21.12 9.07
C SER A 244 -0.58 22.61 8.75
N GLU A 245 0.49 23.37 8.56
CA GLU A 245 0.43 24.77 8.12
C GLU A 245 -0.22 24.93 6.73
N LEU A 246 -0.22 23.87 5.90
CA LEU A 246 -0.82 23.89 4.58
C LEU A 246 -2.21 23.28 4.51
N VAL A 247 -2.51 22.27 5.35
CA VAL A 247 -3.79 21.53 5.28
C VAL A 247 -4.59 21.57 6.59
N GLY A 248 -4.03 22.10 7.67
CA GLY A 248 -4.62 22.08 9.00
C GLY A 248 -4.25 20.84 9.81
N SER A 249 -4.41 20.91 11.12
CA SER A 249 -4.06 19.84 12.05
C SER A 249 -5.00 18.64 12.02
N ASP A 250 -6.26 18.82 11.59
CA ASP A 250 -7.25 17.73 11.44
C ASP A 250 -7.25 17.19 10.01
N GLN A 251 -6.06 16.70 9.56
CA GLN A 251 -5.93 16.18 8.22
C GLN A 251 -6.41 14.73 8.11
N PRO A 252 -7.06 14.34 6.99
CA PRO A 252 -7.55 12.98 6.77
C PRO A 252 -6.48 11.90 6.91
N ALA A 253 -5.24 12.19 6.51
CA ALA A 253 -4.14 11.23 6.57
C ALA A 253 -3.84 10.74 7.99
N LEU A 254 -3.90 11.62 9.00
CA LEU A 254 -3.76 11.23 10.42
C LEU A 254 -4.93 10.35 10.86
N ARG A 255 -6.15 10.68 10.44
CA ARG A 255 -7.33 9.87 10.74
C ARG A 255 -7.28 8.49 10.07
N PHE A 256 -6.79 8.39 8.81
CA PHE A 256 -6.52 7.09 8.17
C PHE A 256 -5.49 6.27 8.94
N ARG A 257 -4.44 6.89 9.47
CA ARG A 257 -3.45 6.19 10.30
C ARG A 257 -4.07 5.64 11.58
N ASN A 258 -4.81 6.46 12.31
CA ASN A 258 -5.53 6.01 13.52
C ASN A 258 -6.52 4.88 13.21
N LEU A 259 -7.15 4.93 12.03
CA LEU A 259 -8.03 3.86 11.55
C LEU A 259 -7.24 2.57 11.28
N MET A 260 -6.06 2.67 10.68
CA MET A 260 -5.16 1.54 10.44
C MET A 260 -4.69 0.91 11.75
N ASP A 261 -4.34 1.70 12.74
CA ASP A 261 -3.92 1.21 14.06
C ASP A 261 -5.06 0.46 14.77
N ARG A 262 -6.29 0.96 14.67
CA ARG A 262 -7.48 0.26 15.15
C ARG A 262 -7.70 -1.07 14.40
N CYS A 263 -7.55 -1.07 13.08
CA CYS A 263 -7.62 -2.30 12.29
C CYS A 263 -6.54 -3.32 12.72
N ASN A 264 -5.31 -2.87 12.94
CA ASN A 264 -4.22 -3.72 13.40
C ASN A 264 -4.54 -4.34 14.76
N LEU A 265 -5.06 -3.53 15.71
CA LEU A 265 -5.44 -4.01 17.04
C LEU A 265 -6.55 -5.05 16.94
N GLU A 266 -7.64 -4.77 16.20
CA GLU A 266 -8.74 -5.71 15.99
C GLU A 266 -8.26 -7.02 15.35
N TYR A 267 -7.35 -6.91 14.38
CA TYR A 267 -6.74 -8.07 13.75
C TYR A 267 -6.01 -8.95 14.75
N TYR A 268 -5.10 -8.39 15.55
CA TYR A 268 -4.37 -9.15 16.58
C TYR A 268 -5.30 -9.79 17.63
N LEU A 269 -6.35 -9.10 18.05
CA LEU A 269 -7.25 -9.59 19.08
C LEU A 269 -8.18 -10.71 18.60
N ARG A 270 -8.54 -10.72 17.33
CA ARG A 270 -9.58 -11.63 16.82
C ARG A 270 -9.08 -12.71 15.87
N PHE A 271 -8.06 -12.44 15.10
CA PHE A 271 -7.68 -13.30 13.97
C PHE A 271 -6.30 -13.94 14.08
N ASP A 272 -5.44 -13.48 14.98
CA ASP A 272 -4.10 -14.04 15.15
C ASP A 272 -4.15 -15.54 15.42
N GLN A 273 -4.97 -15.95 16.38
CA GLN A 273 -5.13 -17.36 16.72
C GLN A 273 -5.75 -18.17 15.58
N GLN A 274 -6.76 -17.65 14.91
CA GLN A 274 -7.41 -18.33 13.77
C GLN A 274 -6.42 -18.57 12.64
N ILE A 275 -5.61 -17.56 12.31
CA ILE A 275 -4.59 -17.69 11.25
C ILE A 275 -3.51 -18.67 11.65
N LEU A 276 -3.10 -18.67 12.92
CA LEU A 276 -2.14 -19.63 13.44
C LEU A 276 -2.69 -21.07 13.38
N GLU A 277 -3.96 -21.27 13.69
CA GLU A 277 -4.64 -22.57 13.57
C GLU A 277 -4.70 -23.03 12.11
N CYS A 278 -5.06 -22.13 11.16
CA CYS A 278 -5.03 -22.42 9.73
C CYS A 278 -3.64 -22.79 9.24
N ALA A 279 -2.62 -22.07 9.69
CA ALA A 279 -1.23 -22.38 9.39
C ALA A 279 -0.81 -23.72 9.98
N GLY A 280 -1.19 -24.02 11.23
CA GLY A 280 -0.88 -25.24 11.98
C GLY A 280 -1.50 -26.50 11.38
N SER A 281 -2.59 -26.37 10.61
CA SER A 281 -3.18 -27.49 9.86
C SER A 281 -2.33 -27.94 8.66
N SER A 282 -1.35 -27.15 8.25
CA SER A 282 -0.46 -27.46 7.15
C SER A 282 0.63 -28.47 7.54
N SER A 283 0.85 -29.48 6.72
CA SER A 283 1.97 -30.42 6.87
C SER A 283 3.36 -29.76 6.74
N SER A 284 3.42 -28.49 6.37
CA SER A 284 4.63 -27.69 6.22
C SER A 284 4.77 -26.62 7.31
N PHE A 285 3.99 -26.71 8.38
CA PHE A 285 4.02 -25.73 9.49
C PHE A 285 5.41 -25.60 10.12
N ASP A 286 6.09 -26.72 10.34
CA ASP A 286 7.44 -26.78 10.95
C ASP A 286 8.53 -26.10 10.08
N LEU A 287 8.21 -25.77 8.83
CA LEU A 287 9.11 -25.07 7.91
C LEU A 287 8.91 -23.55 7.92
N ILE A 288 8.08 -23.03 8.81
CA ILE A 288 7.91 -21.57 8.97
C ILE A 288 9.18 -21.00 9.61
N GLU A 289 9.71 -19.97 8.99
CA GLU A 289 10.83 -19.21 9.52
C GLU A 289 10.27 -18.03 10.32
N TRP A 290 10.23 -18.19 11.64
CA TRP A 290 9.70 -17.17 12.55
C TRP A 290 10.65 -15.99 12.70
N LEU A 291 10.07 -14.79 12.90
CA LEU A 291 10.87 -13.65 13.34
C LEU A 291 11.47 -13.94 14.71
N PRO A 292 12.73 -13.61 14.98
CA PRO A 292 13.29 -13.75 16.30
C PRO A 292 12.40 -12.94 17.27
N ASN A 293 12.05 -13.55 18.39
CA ASN A 293 11.30 -12.89 19.46
C ASN A 293 12.06 -11.63 19.89
N SER A 294 11.52 -10.47 19.57
CA SER A 294 11.99 -9.17 20.03
C SER A 294 11.51 -8.92 21.45
#